data_0dc03f1914fa11f4eedb9338493bd07a
#
_entry.id   0dc03f1914fa11f4eedb9338493bd07a
#
_cell.length_a   1.000
_cell.length_b   1.000
_cell.length_c   1.000
_cell.angle_alpha   90.00
_cell.angle_beta   90.00
_cell.angle_gamma   90.00
#
_symmetry.space_group_name_H-M   'P 1'
#
loop_
_entity.id
_entity.type
_entity.pdbx_description
1 polymer ?
#
loop_
_entity_poly.entity_id
_entity_poly.type
_entity_poly.pdbx_seq_one_letter_code
_entity_poly.pdbx_strand_id
1 'polypeptide(L)' 'MNNKNQLNSQLSLEQQFQLNILDREIEHLSLEQAREYLREAFRQIMLKENICKEMFKNCYL' A
#
# COMPACT_ATOMS: atom_id res chain seq x y z
N MET A 1 -17.19 -9.13 13.15
CA MET A 1 -16.01 -9.64 12.68
C MET A 1 -15.13 -8.66 11.97
N ASN A 2 -13.93 -8.80 12.13
CA ASN A 2 -13.07 -7.70 11.79
C ASN A 2 -12.06 -8.12 10.73
N ASN A 3 -12.42 -7.91 9.48
CA ASN A 3 -11.54 -8.22 8.36
C ASN A 3 -10.25 -7.41 8.41
N LYS A 4 -10.32 -6.22 9.00
CA LYS A 4 -9.17 -5.37 9.15
C LYS A 4 -8.09 -6.03 9.99
N ASN A 5 -8.48 -6.70 11.07
CA ASN A 5 -7.53 -7.41 11.91
C ASN A 5 -6.88 -8.58 11.19
N GLN A 6 -7.67 -9.28 10.37
CA GLN A 6 -7.12 -10.40 9.61
C GLN A 6 -6.10 -9.93 8.59
N LEU A 7 -6.39 -8.83 7.91
CA LEU A 7 -5.46 -8.25 6.95
C LEU A 7 -4.19 -7.78 7.63
N ASN A 8 -4.33 -7.12 8.78
CA ASN A 8 -3.17 -6.62 9.50
C ASN A 8 -2.28 -7.74 10.01
N SER A 9 -2.85 -8.90 10.33
CA SER A 9 -2.05 -10.02 10.84
C SER A 9 -1.13 -10.60 9.78
N GLN A 10 -1.36 -10.29 8.51
CA GLN A 10 -0.50 -10.73 7.41
C GLN A 10 0.60 -9.75 7.11
N LEU A 11 0.63 -8.62 7.78
CA LEU A 11 1.66 -7.61 7.60
C LEU A 11 2.77 -7.82 8.61
N SER A 12 3.98 -7.43 8.23
CA SER A 12 5.09 -7.43 9.17
C SER A 12 4.84 -6.37 10.24
N LEU A 13 5.57 -6.47 11.33
CA LEU A 13 5.46 -5.49 12.41
C LEU A 13 5.80 -4.08 11.91
N GLU A 14 6.84 -3.98 11.10
CA GLU A 14 7.23 -2.71 10.50
C GLU A 14 6.14 -2.14 9.62
N GLN A 15 5.51 -2.99 8.82
CA GLN A 15 4.42 -2.55 7.96
C GLN A 15 3.21 -2.09 8.76
N GLN A 16 2.90 -2.77 9.85
CA GLN A 16 1.82 -2.36 10.73
C GLN A 16 2.09 -1.00 11.34
N PHE A 17 3.34 -0.75 11.71
CA PHE A 17 3.75 0.53 12.25
C PHE A 17 3.58 1.63 11.21
N GLN A 18 4.00 1.37 9.98
CA GLN A 18 3.84 2.32 8.88
C GLN A 18 2.38 2.61 8.59
N LEU A 19 1.54 1.59 8.68
CA LEU A 19 0.11 1.78 8.47
C LEU A 19 -0.50 2.67 9.55
N ASN A 20 -0.04 2.52 10.79
CA ASN A 20 -0.49 3.38 11.88
C ASN A 20 -0.10 4.84 11.64
N ILE A 21 1.09 5.07 11.12
CA ILE A 21 1.52 6.42 10.78
C ILE A 21 0.63 7.00 9.69
N LEU A 22 0.35 6.19 8.67
CA LEU A 22 -0.53 6.61 7.59
C LEU A 22 -1.92 6.98 8.11
N ASP A 23 -2.46 6.19 9.03
CA ASP A 23 -3.78 6.44 9.60
C ASP A 23 -3.85 7.83 10.22
N ARG A 24 -2.77 8.28 10.85
CA ARG A 24 -2.73 9.61 11.44
C ARG A 24 -2.63 10.69 10.38
N GLU A 25 -1.85 10.43 9.34
CA GLU A 25 -1.65 11.41 8.28
C GLU A 25 -2.92 11.66 7.49
N ILE A 26 -3.66 10.60 7.16
CA ILE A 26 -4.87 10.76 6.36
C ILE A 26 -5.98 11.50 7.07
N GLU A 27 -5.94 11.54 8.41
CA GLU A 27 -6.92 12.29 9.18
C GLU A 27 -6.85 13.79 8.91
N HIS A 28 -5.71 14.27 8.45
CA HIS A 28 -5.49 15.69 8.20
C HIS A 28 -5.63 16.09 6.74
N LEU A 29 -5.96 15.13 5.88
CA LEU A 29 -6.08 15.42 4.45
C LEU A 29 -7.47 15.95 4.11
N SER A 30 -7.50 16.90 3.18
CA SER A 30 -8.78 17.29 2.56
C SER A 30 -9.24 16.15 1.65
N LEU A 31 -10.50 16.24 1.22
CA LEU A 31 -11.04 15.24 0.30
C LEU A 31 -10.22 15.19 -1.00
N GLU A 32 -9.87 16.35 -1.51
CA GLU A 32 -9.10 16.43 -2.75
C GLU A 32 -7.71 15.83 -2.56
N GLN A 33 -7.07 16.14 -1.46
CA GLN A 33 -5.76 15.57 -1.15
C GLN A 33 -5.84 14.06 -0.97
N ALA A 34 -6.91 13.58 -0.35
CA ALA A 34 -7.09 12.14 -0.17
C ALA A 34 -7.25 11.42 -1.50
N ARG A 35 -7.97 12.04 -2.43
CA ARG A 35 -8.13 11.47 -3.77
C ARG A 35 -6.80 11.39 -4.50
N GLU A 36 -6.00 12.44 -4.42
CA GLU A 36 -4.69 12.44 -5.04
C GLU A 36 -3.76 11.43 -4.41
N TYR A 37 -3.82 11.32 -3.10
CA TYR A 37 -3.02 10.35 -2.37
C TYR A 37 -3.37 8.93 -2.83
N LEU A 38 -4.66 8.66 -2.92
CA LEU A 38 -5.12 7.34 -3.34
C LEU A 38 -4.68 7.02 -4.78
N ARG A 39 -4.80 8.01 -5.66
CA ARG A 39 -4.39 7.84 -7.04
C ARG A 39 -2.90 7.53 -7.14
N GLU A 40 -2.10 8.27 -6.40
CA GLU A 40 -0.65 8.05 -6.42
C GLU A 40 -0.28 6.70 -5.81
N ALA A 41 -0.97 6.31 -4.74
CA ALA A 41 -0.73 5.01 -4.12
C ALA A 41 -1.02 3.87 -5.11
N PHE A 42 -2.11 3.98 -5.84
CA PHE A 42 -2.47 2.99 -6.84
C PHE A 42 -1.45 2.94 -7.97
N ARG A 43 -1.00 4.11 -8.39
CA ARG A 43 0.03 4.20 -9.41
C ARG A 43 1.31 3.48 -8.98
N GLN A 44 1.71 3.67 -7.72
CA GLN A 44 2.88 3.02 -7.18
C GLN A 44 2.71 1.51 -7.11
N ILE A 45 1.51 1.05 -6.77
CA ILE A 45 1.22 -0.37 -6.75
C ILE A 45 1.39 -0.97 -8.14
N MET A 46 0.84 -0.31 -9.16
CA MET A 46 0.96 -0.80 -10.53
C MET A 46 2.41 -0.82 -11.00
N LEU A 47 3.18 0.19 -10.64
CA LEU A 47 4.61 0.22 -10.98
C LEU A 47 5.34 -0.95 -10.34
N LYS A 48 5.06 -1.23 -9.08
CA LYS A 48 5.67 -2.35 -8.38
C LYS A 48 5.29 -3.68 -9.03
N GLU A 49 4.04 -3.82 -9.43
CA GLU A 49 3.60 -5.02 -10.12
C GLU A 49 4.37 -5.23 -11.42
N ASN A 50 4.54 -4.17 -12.18
CA ASN A 50 5.27 -4.25 -13.44
C ASN A 50 6.73 -4.63 -13.24
N ILE A 51 7.35 -4.05 -12.21
CA ILE A 51 8.73 -4.39 -11.88
C ILE A 51 8.84 -5.85 -11.48
N CYS A 52 7.90 -6.33 -10.66
CA CYS A 52 7.89 -7.72 -10.23
C CYS A 52 7.72 -8.66 -11.41
N LYS A 53 6.84 -8.32 -12.34
CA LYS A 53 6.64 -9.13 -13.55
C LYS A 53 7.92 -9.19 -14.38
N GLU A 54 8.60 -8.07 -14.51
CA GLU A 54 9.84 -8.00 -15.27
C GLU A 54 10.93 -8.88 -14.63
N MET A 55 11.04 -8.75 -13.31
CA MET A 55 12.00 -9.55 -12.55
C MET A 55 11.71 -11.03 -12.68
N PHE A 56 10.43 -11.39 -12.58
CA PHE A 56 10.01 -12.77 -12.71
C PHE A 56 10.36 -13.33 -14.08
N LYS A 57 10.09 -12.57 -15.13
CA LYS A 57 10.46 -12.95 -16.49
C LYS A 57 11.95 -13.20 -16.62
N ASN A 58 12.74 -12.30 -16.09
CA ASN A 58 14.20 -12.39 -16.20
C ASN A 58 14.75 -13.58 -15.44
N CYS A 59 14.07 -14.01 -14.39
CA CYS A 59 14.53 -15.14 -13.59
C CYS A 59 14.17 -16.49 -14.21
N TYR A 60 13.07 -16.55 -14.95
CA TYR A 60 12.53 -17.83 -15.42
C TYR A 60 12.58 -18.00 -16.93
N LEU A 61 12.98 -17.00 -17.62
CA LEU A 61 13.17 -17.08 -19.06
C LEU A 61 14.62 -16.89 -19.42
#